data_eb03572f05c43590b84ce825c33f1eb0
#
_entry.id   eb03572f05c43590b84ce825c33f1eb0
#
_cell.length_a   1.000
_cell.length_b   1.000
_cell.length_c   1.000
_cell.angle_alpha   90.00
_cell.angle_beta   90.00
_cell.angle_gamma   90.00
#
_symmetry.space_group_name_H-M   'P 1'
#
loop_
_entity.id
_entity.type
_entity.pdbx_description
1 polymer ?
#
loop_
_entity_poly.entity_id
_entity_poly.type
_entity_poly.pdbx_seq_one_letter_code
_entity_poly.pdbx_strand_id
1 'polypeptide(L)'
;MSVFTELELRYLAGGKQLGRIATVGADGTPHVVPVAWFYNAVRDTIDVGGHELELTKKFRDVARTGRAAIVVDDLASTDPWHPRGIEVRGRAEAIAMPTPLIRIHPERIVSWGLERQSSARTVAK
;
A
#
# COMPACT_ATOMS: atom_id res chain seq x y z
N MET A 1 -8.00 -0.05 17.43
CA MET A 1 -8.09 -1.37 16.78
C MET A 1 -7.82 -1.22 15.29
N SER A 2 -6.99 -2.11 14.75
CA SER A 2 -6.61 -2.03 13.34
C SER A 2 -7.66 -2.63 12.41
N VAL A 3 -7.76 -2.10 11.18
CA VAL A 3 -8.57 -2.69 10.10
C VAL A 3 -7.87 -3.88 9.46
N PHE A 4 -6.57 -4.05 9.73
CA PHE A 4 -5.81 -5.22 9.29
C PHE A 4 -5.99 -6.37 10.26
N THR A 5 -5.95 -7.60 9.76
CA THR A 5 -5.93 -8.77 10.64
C THR A 5 -4.56 -8.88 11.31
N GLU A 6 -4.49 -9.69 12.36
CA GLU A 6 -3.23 -9.92 13.07
C GLU A 6 -2.17 -10.54 12.14
N LEU A 7 -2.58 -11.47 11.26
CA LEU A 7 -1.69 -12.05 10.27
C LEU A 7 -1.16 -11.01 9.30
N GLU A 8 -2.03 -10.12 8.84
CA GLU A 8 -1.64 -9.04 7.95
C GLU A 8 -0.67 -8.09 8.62
N LEU A 9 -0.92 -7.73 9.88
CA LEU A 9 -0.01 -6.86 10.63
C LEU A 9 1.37 -7.51 10.80
N ARG A 10 1.42 -8.80 11.07
CA ARG A 10 2.69 -9.52 11.17
C ARG A 10 3.45 -9.51 9.84
N TYR A 11 2.74 -9.70 8.74
CA TYR A 11 3.35 -9.65 7.42
C TYR A 11 3.90 -8.25 7.13
N LEU A 12 3.13 -7.21 7.40
CA LEU A 12 3.57 -5.82 7.20
C LEU A 12 4.77 -5.48 8.08
N ALA A 13 4.80 -5.97 9.32
CA ALA A 13 5.89 -5.70 10.26
C ALA A 13 7.20 -6.37 9.84
N GLY A 14 7.12 -7.51 9.16
CA GLY A 14 8.28 -8.23 8.67
C GLY A 14 8.79 -7.71 7.33
N GLY A 15 8.09 -6.73 6.74
CA GLY A 15 8.33 -6.29 5.39
C GLY A 15 9.63 -5.54 5.21
N LYS A 16 10.47 -6.08 4.35
CA LYS A 16 11.67 -5.42 3.86
C LYS A 16 11.64 -5.32 2.34
N GLN A 17 10.58 -5.82 1.74
CA GLN A 17 10.38 -5.76 0.31
C GLN A 17 9.82 -4.40 -0.09
N LEU A 18 10.04 -4.05 -1.32
CA LEU A 18 9.42 -2.87 -1.90
C LEU A 18 7.92 -3.07 -2.01
N GLY A 19 7.19 -1.97 -1.89
CA GLY A 19 5.81 -1.93 -2.33
C GLY A 19 5.75 -1.44 -3.76
N ARG A 20 4.61 -1.65 -4.40
CA ARG A 20 4.36 -1.07 -5.72
C ARG A 20 3.07 -0.27 -5.62
N ILE A 21 3.20 1.04 -5.82
CA ILE A 21 2.06 1.94 -5.75
C ILE A 21 1.48 2.15 -7.13
N ALA A 22 0.16 2.09 -7.22
CA ALA A 22 -0.57 2.39 -8.45
C ALA A 22 -1.34 3.69 -8.27
N THR A 23 -1.19 4.57 -9.23
CA THR A 23 -1.91 5.84 -9.30
C THR A 23 -2.46 6.03 -10.71
N VAL A 24 -3.33 7.01 -10.89
CA VAL A 24 -3.96 7.27 -12.18
C VAL A 24 -3.57 8.66 -12.66
N GLY A 25 -3.01 8.72 -13.85
CA GLY A 25 -2.60 9.97 -14.47
C GLY A 25 -3.77 10.81 -14.97
N ALA A 26 -3.45 12.05 -15.37
CA ALA A 26 -4.45 13.02 -15.81
C ALA A 26 -5.28 12.55 -17.00
N ASP A 27 -4.70 11.68 -17.83
CA ASP A 27 -5.38 11.12 -19.02
C ASP A 27 -6.07 9.79 -18.73
N GLY A 28 -6.12 9.35 -17.46
CA GLY A 28 -6.70 8.09 -17.08
C GLY A 28 -5.76 6.90 -17.18
N THR A 29 -4.52 7.10 -17.59
CA THR A 29 -3.55 6.01 -17.69
C THR A 29 -3.10 5.59 -16.30
N PRO A 30 -3.21 4.29 -15.95
CA PRO A 30 -2.67 3.81 -14.68
C PRO A 30 -1.15 3.77 -14.71
N HIS A 31 -0.54 4.12 -13.59
CA HIS A 31 0.90 4.07 -13.39
C HIS A 31 1.23 3.23 -12.19
N VAL A 32 2.31 2.47 -12.25
CA VAL A 32 2.77 1.64 -11.15
C VAL A 32 4.28 1.73 -11.05
N VAL A 33 4.79 1.96 -9.83
CA VAL A 33 6.22 2.07 -9.57
C VAL A 33 6.56 1.45 -8.22
N PRO A 34 7.79 0.92 -8.05
CA PRO A 34 8.24 0.45 -6.73
C PRO A 34 8.50 1.64 -5.81
N VAL A 35 8.20 1.45 -4.53
CA VAL A 35 8.34 2.50 -3.51
C VAL A 35 8.78 1.91 -2.19
N ALA A 36 9.42 2.73 -1.38
CA ALA A 36 9.58 2.47 0.05
C ALA A 36 8.27 2.82 0.76
N TRP A 37 7.94 2.04 1.75
CA TRP A 37 6.68 2.18 2.47
C TRP A 37 6.85 1.77 3.93
N PHE A 38 5.92 2.20 4.78
CA PHE A 38 5.84 1.69 6.14
C PHE A 38 4.40 1.69 6.62
N TYR A 39 4.11 0.77 7.54
CA TYR A 39 2.83 0.74 8.22
C TYR A 39 2.85 1.76 9.36
N ASN A 40 1.91 2.69 9.35
CA ASN A 40 1.75 3.70 10.38
C ASN A 40 0.73 3.20 11.40
N ALA A 41 1.22 2.70 12.54
CA ALA A 41 0.37 2.11 13.56
C ALA A 41 -0.53 3.13 14.27
N VAL A 42 -0.07 4.37 14.35
CA VAL A 42 -0.85 5.43 15.00
C VAL A 42 -2.10 5.76 14.19
N ARG A 43 -1.97 5.78 12.87
CA ARG A 43 -3.05 6.17 11.96
C ARG A 43 -3.71 4.98 11.28
N ASP A 44 -3.13 3.80 11.41
CA ASP A 44 -3.61 2.58 10.74
C ASP A 44 -3.63 2.74 9.23
N THR A 45 -2.54 3.28 8.69
CA THR A 45 -2.40 3.59 7.26
C THR A 45 -1.11 3.00 6.71
N ILE A 46 -1.03 2.91 5.38
CA ILE A 46 0.23 2.63 4.69
C ILE A 46 0.76 3.96 4.17
N ASP A 47 1.94 4.32 4.62
CA ASP A 47 2.58 5.57 4.25
C ASP A 47 3.75 5.29 3.30
N VAL A 48 3.83 6.07 2.22
CA VAL A 48 4.85 5.94 1.19
C VAL A 48 5.77 7.14 1.26
N GLY A 49 7.07 6.88 1.38
CA GLY A 49 8.09 7.92 1.33
C GLY A 49 8.89 7.84 0.05
N GLY A 50 9.95 8.60 -0.02
CA GLY A 50 10.88 8.58 -1.14
C GLY A 50 11.65 9.87 -1.30
N HIS A 51 12.76 9.77 -2.03
CA HIS A 51 13.58 10.93 -2.34
C HIS A 51 12.82 11.90 -3.24
N GLU A 52 12.76 13.16 -2.83
CA GLU A 52 12.04 14.23 -3.56
C GLU A 52 10.63 13.82 -3.97
N LEU A 53 9.94 13.16 -3.06
CA LEU A 53 8.62 12.58 -3.33
C LEU A 53 7.63 13.60 -3.89
N GLU A 54 7.64 14.83 -3.40
CA GLU A 54 6.74 15.89 -3.82
C GLU A 54 6.93 16.31 -5.28
N LEU A 55 8.07 15.92 -5.90
CA LEU A 55 8.34 16.21 -7.31
C LEU A 55 7.93 15.07 -8.22
N THR A 56 7.46 13.95 -7.67
CA THR A 56 7.15 12.76 -8.47
C THR A 56 5.76 12.83 -9.07
N LYS A 57 5.59 12.08 -10.17
CA LYS A 57 4.30 11.95 -10.82
C LYS A 57 3.25 11.33 -9.90
N LYS A 58 3.63 10.29 -9.14
CA LYS A 58 2.69 9.64 -8.21
C LYS A 58 2.16 10.61 -7.16
N PHE A 59 2.99 11.51 -6.67
CA PHE A 59 2.56 12.51 -5.70
C PHE A 59 1.52 13.46 -6.34
N ARG A 60 1.79 13.92 -7.57
CA ARG A 60 0.85 14.77 -8.29
C ARG A 60 -0.45 14.05 -8.62
N ASP A 61 -0.35 12.78 -9.02
CA ASP A 61 -1.54 11.97 -9.30
C ASP A 61 -2.43 11.84 -8.07
N VAL A 62 -1.83 11.55 -6.91
CA VAL A 62 -2.58 11.44 -5.66
C VAL A 62 -3.19 12.79 -5.25
N ALA A 63 -2.42 13.87 -5.39
CA ALA A 63 -2.94 15.21 -5.09
C ALA A 63 -4.19 15.53 -5.92
N ARG A 64 -4.23 15.06 -7.17
CA ARG A 64 -5.35 15.31 -8.06
C ARG A 64 -6.52 14.36 -7.82
N THR A 65 -6.25 13.06 -7.65
CA THR A 65 -7.30 12.04 -7.59
C THR A 65 -7.77 11.71 -6.19
N GLY A 66 -6.91 11.87 -5.19
CA GLY A 66 -7.20 11.45 -3.83
C GLY A 66 -7.27 9.93 -3.65
N ARG A 67 -6.72 9.15 -4.57
CA ARG A 67 -6.82 7.70 -4.54
C ARG A 67 -5.52 7.04 -4.96
N ALA A 68 -5.25 5.88 -4.35
CA ALA A 68 -4.11 5.05 -4.70
C ALA A 68 -4.33 3.61 -4.26
N ALA A 69 -3.54 2.72 -4.80
CA ALA A 69 -3.44 1.34 -4.34
C ALA A 69 -1.98 0.98 -4.17
N ILE A 70 -1.69 0.10 -3.23
CA ILE A 70 -0.35 -0.42 -3.03
C ILE A 70 -0.41 -1.93 -2.84
N VAL A 71 0.56 -2.63 -3.42
CA VAL A 71 0.74 -4.05 -3.17
C VAL A 71 2.13 -4.26 -2.59
N VAL A 72 2.19 -5.11 -1.56
CA VAL A 72 3.44 -5.60 -0.98
C VAL A 72 3.37 -7.10 -1.05
N ASP A 73 4.33 -7.73 -1.70
CA ASP A 73 4.28 -9.17 -1.92
C ASP A 73 5.68 -9.77 -1.97
N ASP A 74 5.73 -11.07 -1.79
CA ASP A 74 6.95 -11.86 -1.98
C ASP A 74 6.58 -13.32 -2.22
N LEU A 75 7.61 -14.14 -2.39
CA LEU A 75 7.46 -15.58 -2.43
C LEU A 75 7.95 -16.16 -1.11
N ALA A 76 7.07 -16.83 -0.39
CA ALA A 76 7.48 -17.56 0.83
C ALA A 76 8.33 -18.77 0.44
N SER A 77 8.10 -19.32 -0.76
CA SER A 77 8.81 -20.47 -1.28
C SER A 77 8.67 -20.50 -2.80
N THR A 78 9.65 -21.03 -3.50
CA THR A 78 9.56 -21.26 -4.95
C THR A 78 9.25 -22.73 -5.28
N ASP A 79 9.47 -23.63 -4.33
CA ASP A 79 9.21 -25.06 -4.48
C ASP A 79 8.72 -25.64 -3.14
N PRO A 80 7.42 -25.73 -2.90
CA PRO A 80 6.34 -25.38 -3.82
C PRO A 80 6.19 -23.85 -4.00
N TRP A 81 5.56 -23.49 -5.10
CA TRP A 81 5.28 -22.09 -5.40
C TRP A 81 4.29 -21.52 -4.38
N HIS A 82 4.73 -20.54 -3.62
CA HIS A 82 3.91 -19.98 -2.53
C HIS A 82 4.01 -18.45 -2.53
N PRO A 83 3.24 -17.77 -3.38
CA PRO A 83 3.15 -16.31 -3.32
C PRO A 83 2.31 -15.87 -2.14
N ARG A 84 2.70 -14.76 -1.54
CA ARG A 84 1.93 -14.13 -0.48
C ARG A 84 2.01 -12.62 -0.62
N GLY A 85 1.03 -11.93 -0.09
CA GLY A 85 1.05 -10.48 -0.16
C GLY A 85 -0.21 -9.83 0.36
N ILE A 86 -0.20 -8.49 0.30
CA ILE A 86 -1.32 -7.64 0.69
C ILE A 86 -1.46 -6.54 -0.34
N GLU A 87 -2.68 -6.31 -0.81
CA GLU A 87 -3.02 -5.13 -1.59
C GLU A 87 -3.94 -4.25 -0.76
N VAL A 88 -3.65 -2.95 -0.71
CA VAL A 88 -4.45 -1.97 0.01
C VAL A 88 -4.87 -0.89 -0.97
N ARG A 89 -6.18 -0.65 -1.08
CA ARG A 89 -6.74 0.40 -1.92
C ARG A 89 -7.53 1.38 -1.09
N GLY A 90 -7.48 2.64 -1.44
CA GLY A 90 -8.34 3.60 -0.76
C GLY A 90 -8.05 5.04 -1.07
N ARG A 91 -8.64 5.86 -0.23
CA ARG A 91 -8.37 7.29 -0.24
C ARG A 91 -6.90 7.52 0.07
N ALA A 92 -6.28 8.44 -0.65
CA ALA A 92 -4.88 8.74 -0.46
C ALA A 92 -4.66 10.25 -0.39
N GLU A 93 -3.71 10.65 0.45
CA GLU A 93 -3.36 12.04 0.64
C GLU A 93 -1.92 12.27 0.23
N ALA A 94 -1.70 13.32 -0.57
CA ALA A 94 -0.37 13.81 -0.87
C ALA A 94 -0.03 14.88 0.18
N ILE A 95 0.78 14.51 1.15
CA ILE A 95 1.14 15.35 2.29
C ILE A 95 2.52 15.93 2.04
N ALA A 96 2.63 17.26 1.98
CA ALA A 96 3.89 17.93 1.71
C ALA A 96 4.69 18.26 2.97
N MET A 97 4.00 18.49 4.08
CA MET A 97 4.64 19.00 5.30
C MET A 97 4.23 18.16 6.51
N PRO A 98 5.05 17.97 7.52
CA PRO A 98 6.45 18.44 7.60
C PRO A 98 7.43 17.63 6.75
N THR A 99 7.07 16.40 6.39
CA THR A 99 7.87 15.53 5.53
C THR A 99 6.94 14.99 4.43
N PRO A 100 7.35 15.06 3.17
CA PRO A 100 6.50 14.55 2.09
C PRO A 100 6.18 13.07 2.26
N LEU A 101 4.88 12.76 2.19
CA LEU A 101 4.35 11.39 2.25
C LEU A 101 3.16 11.25 1.32
N ILE A 102 2.94 10.03 0.85
CA ILE A 102 1.62 9.63 0.36
C ILE A 102 1.04 8.72 1.42
N ARG A 103 -0.14 9.06 1.94
CA ARG A 103 -0.80 8.28 2.98
C ARG A 103 -2.02 7.60 2.42
N ILE A 104 -2.03 6.27 2.47
CA ILE A 104 -3.15 5.47 1.95
C ILE A 104 -4.00 5.00 3.12
N HIS A 105 -5.27 5.42 3.12
CA HIS A 105 -6.26 5.00 4.10
C HIS A 105 -6.97 3.76 3.56
N PRO A 106 -6.86 2.61 4.23
CA PRO A 106 -7.44 1.38 3.70
C PRO A 106 -8.95 1.44 3.59
N GLU A 107 -9.47 1.22 2.39
CA GLU A 107 -10.90 1.06 2.13
C GLU A 107 -11.21 -0.35 1.65
N ARG A 108 -10.25 -0.98 0.98
CA ARG A 108 -10.32 -2.38 0.61
C ARG A 108 -8.96 -3.04 0.81
N ILE A 109 -8.98 -4.19 1.43
CA ILE A 109 -7.77 -4.97 1.72
C ILE A 109 -7.94 -6.35 1.11
N VAL A 110 -6.96 -6.78 0.33
CA VAL A 110 -6.90 -8.12 -0.23
C VAL A 110 -5.58 -8.73 0.22
N SER A 111 -5.62 -9.88 0.85
CA SER A 111 -4.41 -10.59 1.25
C SER A 111 -4.47 -12.05 0.80
N TRP A 112 -3.32 -12.64 0.57
CA TRP A 112 -3.22 -14.02 0.08
C TRP A 112 -1.94 -14.65 0.60
N GLY A 113 -1.99 -15.97 0.78
CA GLY A 113 -0.82 -16.77 1.09
C GLY A 113 -0.21 -16.55 2.47
N LEU A 114 -0.88 -15.82 3.36
CA LEU A 114 -0.33 -15.50 4.68
C LEU A 114 -0.38 -16.66 5.64
N GLU A 115 -1.36 -17.52 5.50
CA GLU A 115 -1.38 -18.86 6.10
C GLU A 115 -2.09 -19.79 5.14
N ARG A 116 -3.38 -20.05 5.37
CA ARG A 116 -4.15 -21.01 4.58
C ARG A 116 -5.19 -20.38 3.70
N GLN A 117 -5.55 -19.13 3.95
CA GLN A 117 -6.69 -18.50 3.31
C GLN A 117 -6.34 -17.13 2.78
N SER A 118 -6.90 -16.83 1.64
CA SER A 118 -6.94 -15.47 1.13
C SER A 118 -8.11 -14.72 1.77
N SER A 119 -7.98 -13.42 1.88
CA SER A 119 -9.02 -12.55 2.40
C SER A 119 -9.15 -11.34 1.48
N ALA A 120 -10.38 -11.00 1.17
CA ALA A 120 -10.65 -9.78 0.41
C ALA A 120 -11.88 -9.13 1.06
N ARG A 121 -11.74 -7.88 1.46
CA ARG A 121 -12.83 -7.21 2.15
C ARG A 121 -12.78 -5.70 1.98
N THR A 122 -13.94 -5.09 2.04
CA THR A 122 -14.08 -3.65 2.16
C THR A 122 -14.05 -3.31 3.64
N VAL A 123 -13.29 -2.29 3.97
CA VAL A 123 -13.12 -1.84 5.34
C VAL A 123 -14.34 -1.05 5.76
N ALA A 124 -14.94 -1.44 6.88
CA ALA A 124 -16.03 -0.68 7.49
C ALA A 124 -15.49 0.59 8.13
N LYS A 125 -16.25 1.66 7.99
CA LYS A 125 -15.91 2.94 8.59
C LYS A 125 -16.92 3.36 9.61
#